data_304f782b54e75bedf0932009c5cdcd17
#
_entry.id   304f782b54e75bedf0932009c5cdcd17
#
_cell.length_a   1.000
_cell.length_b   1.000
_cell.length_c   1.000
_cell.angle_alpha   90.00
_cell.angle_beta   90.00
_cell.angle_gamma   90.00
#
_symmetry.space_group_name_H-M   'P 1'
#
loop_
_entity.id
_entity.type
_entity.pdbx_description
1 polymer ?
#
loop_
_entity_poly.entity_id
_entity_poly.type
_entity_poly.pdbx_seq_one_letter_code
_entity_poly.pdbx_strand_id
1 'polypeptide(L)'
;MRMGAAVAAALVAVAAGAATPKYVFLFIGDGMSTPQRMVAEEFAAATGHGEFAMNRLPYQTNTRTRSRDAIITDSAAAGTAIACGEKTANKMIGVRADGSRMESVAEVAKRRGMKVGIVTTVTMVHATPACFYAHNRNRGASYQIALDLVASGFDYFAGGGVYDKYDDRNDPKYRGEILSLARQAGYTVNRDDRKAWAALGPGSKSWNIFGDNGMMFAIDSDGSEPTLAELVAKGVEVLDNPRGFFVMCEGGRVDYACHANDAATTLRDVLALDAAVKVALAFLDRHPDETLVITTGDHETGGMSMGFAGIGGQFRVEKLATQRISTEKFSEWVKAEIRARDGKLTFGEMLPKVRELFGLDEFTKAERKSLEKAFAQDVEYVRVKLQDTKAHDVKRRYVFAQAVKNVLNARAGIGWSSGAHTALPTFTTAKGCGADILVGMTENADIGMRLKALLDSGR
;
A
#
# COMPACT_ATOMS: atom_id res chain seq x y z
N MET A 1 -47.63 -3.53 -6.07
CA MET A 1 -47.06 -4.83 -5.67
C MET A 1 -45.72 -4.60 -5.02
N ARG A 2 -45.63 -4.76 -3.71
CA ARG A 2 -44.41 -4.61 -2.95
C ARG A 2 -43.67 -5.96 -2.98
N MET A 3 -42.56 -6.06 -3.69
CA MET A 3 -41.64 -7.20 -3.56
C MET A 3 -40.65 -6.88 -2.45
N GLY A 4 -40.85 -7.47 -1.29
CA GLY A 4 -39.91 -7.47 -0.20
C GLY A 4 -38.68 -8.34 -0.58
N ALA A 5 -37.51 -7.74 -0.70
CA ALA A 5 -36.28 -8.48 -0.82
C ALA A 5 -35.89 -9.03 0.56
N ALA A 6 -36.10 -10.31 0.76
CA ALA A 6 -35.52 -11.03 1.88
C ALA A 6 -34.00 -11.14 1.64
N VAL A 7 -33.22 -10.42 2.43
CA VAL A 7 -31.79 -10.63 2.53
C VAL A 7 -31.61 -11.93 3.32
N ALA A 8 -31.27 -13.00 2.62
CA ALA A 8 -30.83 -14.24 3.23
C ALA A 8 -29.46 -13.99 3.86
N ALA A 9 -29.43 -13.80 5.18
CA ALA A 9 -28.20 -13.85 5.96
C ALA A 9 -27.70 -15.31 5.92
N ALA A 10 -26.73 -15.59 5.04
CA ALA A 10 -25.98 -16.83 5.12
C ALA A 10 -25.08 -16.72 6.36
N LEU A 11 -25.58 -17.21 7.49
CA LEU A 11 -24.75 -17.55 8.64
C LEU A 11 -23.76 -18.62 8.17
N VAL A 12 -22.51 -18.21 7.92
CA VAL A 12 -21.40 -19.15 7.82
C VAL A 12 -21.26 -19.74 9.22
N ALA A 13 -21.70 -20.98 9.41
CA ALA A 13 -21.39 -21.73 10.60
C ALA A 13 -19.87 -21.86 10.66
N VAL A 14 -19.21 -21.08 11.51
CA VAL A 14 -17.85 -21.38 11.94
C VAL A 14 -17.92 -22.76 12.56
N ALA A 15 -17.22 -23.72 11.99
CA ALA A 15 -17.22 -25.09 12.47
C ALA A 15 -16.89 -25.05 13.97
N ALA A 16 -17.79 -25.60 14.79
CA ALA A 16 -17.58 -25.70 16.23
C ALA A 16 -16.31 -26.54 16.46
N GLY A 17 -15.21 -25.89 16.81
CA GLY A 17 -13.89 -26.51 17.00
C GLY A 17 -12.71 -25.86 16.26
N ALA A 18 -12.94 -24.81 15.44
CA ALA A 18 -11.81 -24.09 14.84
C ALA A 18 -10.98 -23.41 15.94
N ALA A 19 -9.68 -23.72 15.99
CA ALA A 19 -8.78 -23.08 16.93
C ALA A 19 -8.70 -21.57 16.63
N THR A 20 -8.79 -20.74 17.68
CA THR A 20 -8.66 -19.29 17.54
C THR A 20 -7.19 -18.93 17.44
N PRO A 21 -6.77 -18.21 16.39
CA PRO A 21 -5.38 -17.83 16.26
C PRO A 21 -4.97 -16.85 17.37
N LYS A 22 -3.82 -17.11 17.95
CA LYS A 22 -3.13 -16.25 18.91
C LYS A 22 -2.35 -15.13 18.20
N TYR A 23 -1.86 -15.41 17.02
CA TYR A 23 -1.07 -14.49 16.20
C TYR A 23 -1.73 -14.31 14.84
N VAL A 24 -2.04 -13.08 14.48
CA VAL A 24 -2.70 -12.76 13.20
C VAL A 24 -1.87 -11.76 12.44
N PHE A 25 -1.54 -12.11 11.21
CA PHE A 25 -0.92 -11.21 10.23
C PHE A 25 -1.90 -10.99 9.07
N LEU A 26 -2.26 -9.74 8.83
CA LEU A 26 -3.07 -9.32 7.68
C LEU A 26 -2.24 -8.38 6.80
N PHE A 27 -1.87 -8.86 5.61
CA PHE A 27 -1.13 -8.09 4.62
C PHE A 27 -2.08 -7.54 3.56
N ILE A 28 -1.98 -6.24 3.27
CA ILE A 28 -2.76 -5.55 2.25
C ILE A 28 -1.81 -4.86 1.27
N GLY A 29 -1.86 -5.24 -0.01
CA GLY A 29 -1.23 -4.46 -1.07
C GLY A 29 -2.25 -3.44 -1.59
N ASP A 30 -2.05 -2.15 -1.32
CA ASP A 30 -2.90 -1.10 -1.84
C ASP A 30 -2.78 -1.06 -3.37
N GLY A 31 -3.91 -1.13 -4.07
CA GLY A 31 -3.93 -1.19 -5.54
C GLY A 31 -3.44 -2.51 -6.14
N MET A 32 -3.17 -3.54 -5.33
CA MET A 32 -2.61 -4.83 -5.75
C MET A 32 -3.70 -5.87 -6.01
N SER A 33 -3.86 -6.25 -7.24
CA SER A 33 -4.76 -7.32 -7.66
C SER A 33 -3.99 -8.49 -8.28
N THR A 34 -4.70 -9.41 -8.90
CA THR A 34 -4.13 -10.59 -9.57
C THR A 34 -3.05 -10.21 -10.60
N PRO A 35 -3.23 -9.21 -11.50
CA PRO A 35 -2.20 -8.87 -12.47
C PRO A 35 -0.88 -8.46 -11.82
N GLN A 36 -0.91 -7.58 -10.81
CA GLN A 36 0.30 -7.10 -10.13
C GLN A 36 1.05 -8.27 -9.46
N ARG A 37 0.33 -9.19 -8.82
CA ARG A 37 0.93 -10.38 -8.19
C ARG A 37 1.52 -11.35 -9.20
N MET A 38 0.80 -11.63 -10.30
CA MET A 38 1.28 -12.55 -11.34
C MET A 38 2.52 -12.00 -12.04
N VAL A 39 2.52 -10.71 -12.42
CA VAL A 39 3.69 -10.07 -13.03
C VAL A 39 4.88 -10.03 -12.07
N ALA A 40 4.65 -9.80 -10.76
CA ALA A 40 5.70 -9.80 -9.75
C ALA A 40 6.32 -11.20 -9.56
N GLU A 41 5.53 -12.26 -9.62
CA GLU A 41 6.03 -13.65 -9.59
C GLU A 41 6.92 -13.95 -10.79
N GLU A 42 6.48 -13.60 -12.00
CA GLU A 42 7.28 -13.77 -13.23
C GLU A 42 8.57 -12.93 -13.18
N PHE A 43 8.47 -11.70 -12.67
CA PHE A 43 9.65 -10.84 -12.50
C PHE A 43 10.63 -11.42 -11.46
N ALA A 44 10.15 -11.94 -10.35
CA ALA A 44 10.98 -12.59 -9.33
C ALA A 44 11.72 -13.80 -9.91
N ALA A 45 11.02 -14.64 -10.66
CA ALA A 45 11.61 -15.81 -11.34
C ALA A 45 12.67 -15.39 -12.37
N ALA A 46 12.36 -14.39 -13.21
CA ALA A 46 13.27 -13.91 -14.25
C ALA A 46 14.52 -13.19 -13.72
N THR A 47 14.46 -12.64 -12.51
CA THR A 47 15.54 -11.84 -11.92
C THR A 47 16.24 -12.50 -10.73
N GLY A 48 15.87 -13.74 -10.40
CA GLY A 48 16.53 -14.52 -9.33
C GLY A 48 16.21 -14.05 -7.91
N HIS A 49 15.06 -13.40 -7.69
CA HIS A 49 14.60 -12.98 -6.35
C HIS A 49 14.04 -14.14 -5.50
N GLY A 50 14.09 -15.36 -5.99
CA GLY A 50 13.60 -16.55 -5.30
C GLY A 50 12.08 -16.73 -5.42
N GLU A 51 11.53 -17.60 -4.58
CA GLU A 51 10.10 -17.94 -4.59
C GLU A 51 9.24 -16.74 -4.18
N PHE A 52 8.13 -16.52 -4.91
CA PHE A 52 7.10 -15.55 -4.58
C PHE A 52 6.07 -16.20 -3.65
N ALA A 53 6.17 -15.91 -2.36
CA ALA A 53 5.49 -16.66 -1.31
C ALA A 53 3.96 -16.39 -1.25
N MET A 54 3.52 -15.17 -1.52
CA MET A 54 2.10 -14.81 -1.44
C MET A 54 1.20 -15.70 -2.30
N ASN A 55 1.67 -16.18 -3.45
CA ASN A 55 0.89 -17.03 -4.36
C ASN A 55 0.92 -18.52 -3.99
N ARG A 56 1.69 -18.91 -2.97
CA ARG A 56 1.85 -20.31 -2.51
C ARG A 56 1.03 -20.65 -1.27
N LEU A 57 0.33 -19.70 -0.68
CA LEU A 57 -0.52 -19.97 0.47
C LEU A 57 -1.70 -20.85 0.03
N PRO A 58 -2.05 -21.92 0.81
CA PRO A 58 -2.93 -22.99 0.35
C PRO A 58 -4.41 -22.59 0.18
N TYR A 59 -4.90 -21.64 0.98
CA TYR A 59 -6.26 -21.13 0.85
C TYR A 59 -6.28 -19.91 -0.04
N GLN A 60 -7.03 -19.96 -1.13
CA GLN A 60 -7.00 -18.96 -2.19
C GLN A 60 -8.42 -18.60 -2.63
N THR A 61 -8.69 -17.30 -2.82
CA THR A 61 -9.98 -16.80 -3.31
C THR A 61 -9.82 -15.53 -4.11
N ASN A 62 -10.77 -15.29 -5.01
CA ASN A 62 -10.96 -13.99 -5.63
C ASN A 62 -11.94 -13.15 -4.79
N THR A 63 -11.55 -11.93 -4.47
CA THR A 63 -12.30 -11.03 -3.60
C THR A 63 -12.80 -9.82 -4.38
N ARG A 64 -14.11 -9.62 -4.41
CA ARG A 64 -14.74 -8.42 -4.97
C ARG A 64 -14.58 -7.24 -4.02
N THR A 65 -14.24 -6.08 -4.58
CA THR A 65 -13.79 -4.93 -3.78
C THR A 65 -14.77 -3.75 -3.78
N ARG A 66 -15.88 -3.83 -4.52
CA ARG A 66 -16.86 -2.74 -4.61
C ARG A 66 -17.20 -2.11 -3.25
N SER A 67 -17.35 -0.79 -3.23
CA SER A 67 -17.91 -0.08 -2.08
C SER A 67 -19.44 -0.19 -2.02
N ARG A 68 -20.06 0.43 -1.03
CA ARG A 68 -21.52 0.46 -0.90
C ARG A 68 -22.19 1.26 -2.02
N ASP A 69 -21.55 2.33 -2.48
CA ASP A 69 -22.10 3.32 -3.42
C ASP A 69 -21.48 3.28 -4.82
N ALA A 70 -20.37 2.51 -5.02
CA ALA A 70 -19.68 2.46 -6.30
C ALA A 70 -19.13 1.05 -6.61
N ILE A 71 -19.08 0.70 -7.90
CA ILE A 71 -18.41 -0.53 -8.36
C ILE A 71 -16.89 -0.40 -8.19
N ILE A 72 -16.34 0.76 -8.51
CA ILE A 72 -14.93 1.09 -8.28
C ILE A 72 -14.82 1.75 -6.92
N THR A 73 -14.17 1.07 -6.00
CA THR A 73 -13.96 1.53 -4.63
C THR A 73 -12.77 2.49 -4.53
N ASP A 74 -12.72 3.24 -3.42
CA ASP A 74 -11.47 3.85 -2.95
C ASP A 74 -10.91 3.06 -1.75
N SER A 75 -9.67 3.34 -1.37
CA SER A 75 -8.99 2.65 -0.26
C SER A 75 -9.73 2.83 1.08
N ALA A 76 -10.43 3.95 1.30
CA ALA A 76 -11.18 4.18 2.54
C ALA A 76 -12.34 3.19 2.71
N ALA A 77 -13.17 3.04 1.66
CA ALA A 77 -14.29 2.12 1.70
C ALA A 77 -13.83 0.65 1.65
N ALA A 78 -12.80 0.35 0.86
CA ALA A 78 -12.25 -1.01 0.76
C ALA A 78 -11.54 -1.42 2.06
N GLY A 79 -10.67 -0.58 2.60
CA GLY A 79 -10.01 -0.81 3.89
C GLY A 79 -11.02 -0.94 5.03
N THR A 80 -12.07 -0.11 5.05
CA THR A 80 -13.17 -0.24 6.04
C THR A 80 -13.86 -1.58 5.91
N ALA A 81 -14.17 -2.05 4.70
CA ALA A 81 -14.80 -3.35 4.51
C ALA A 81 -13.92 -4.49 5.03
N ILE A 82 -12.61 -4.46 4.72
CA ILE A 82 -11.63 -5.44 5.21
C ILE A 82 -11.46 -5.37 6.73
N ALA A 83 -11.38 -4.16 7.31
CA ALA A 83 -11.15 -3.97 8.73
C ALA A 83 -12.41 -4.25 9.57
N CYS A 84 -13.58 -3.75 9.13
CA CYS A 84 -14.80 -3.75 9.95
C CYS A 84 -15.79 -4.87 9.57
N GLY A 85 -15.61 -5.52 8.42
CA GLY A 85 -16.53 -6.57 7.96
C GLY A 85 -17.86 -6.05 7.44
N GLU A 86 -17.95 -4.76 7.10
CA GLU A 86 -19.16 -4.12 6.59
C GLU A 86 -18.81 -3.07 5.53
N LYS A 87 -19.62 -3.00 4.46
CA LYS A 87 -19.41 -2.03 3.36
C LYS A 87 -19.84 -0.62 3.78
N THR A 88 -19.01 0.36 3.40
CA THR A 88 -19.32 1.79 3.52
C THR A 88 -19.21 2.50 2.16
N ALA A 89 -19.55 3.79 2.12
CA ALA A 89 -19.40 4.62 0.93
C ALA A 89 -17.94 5.08 0.74
N ASN A 90 -17.56 5.38 -0.51
CA ASN A 90 -16.25 5.92 -0.81
C ASN A 90 -15.92 7.14 0.07
N LYS A 91 -14.65 7.29 0.44
CA LYS A 91 -14.08 8.32 1.34
C LYS A 91 -14.40 8.16 2.82
N MET A 92 -15.19 7.18 3.24
CA MET A 92 -15.53 6.95 4.65
C MET A 92 -14.61 5.90 5.27
N ILE A 93 -14.14 6.17 6.48
CA ILE A 93 -13.23 5.33 7.27
C ILE A 93 -13.95 4.87 8.53
N GLY A 94 -14.09 3.56 8.74
CA GLY A 94 -14.57 2.95 9.98
C GLY A 94 -15.97 3.40 10.42
N VAL A 95 -16.78 3.96 9.52
CA VAL A 95 -18.15 4.44 9.81
C VAL A 95 -19.15 3.98 8.77
N ARG A 96 -20.41 3.76 9.19
CA ARG A 96 -21.55 3.53 8.31
C ARG A 96 -21.98 4.81 7.59
N ALA A 97 -22.88 4.68 6.62
CA ALA A 97 -23.40 5.82 5.88
C ALA A 97 -24.08 6.88 6.77
N ASP A 98 -24.70 6.47 7.88
CA ASP A 98 -25.27 7.37 8.89
C ASP A 98 -24.21 8.04 9.79
N GLY A 99 -22.94 7.58 9.72
CA GLY A 99 -21.81 8.05 10.52
C GLY A 99 -21.62 7.28 11.83
N SER A 100 -22.41 6.27 12.10
CA SER A 100 -22.18 5.42 13.27
C SER A 100 -20.88 4.63 13.12
N ARG A 101 -20.15 4.50 14.23
CA ARG A 101 -18.86 3.80 14.29
C ARG A 101 -19.04 2.29 14.02
N MET A 102 -18.05 1.71 13.33
CA MET A 102 -17.92 0.26 13.16
C MET A 102 -16.65 -0.21 13.85
N GLU A 103 -16.74 -1.24 14.69
CA GLU A 103 -15.56 -1.82 15.34
C GLU A 103 -14.72 -2.58 14.32
N SER A 104 -13.41 -2.27 14.24
CA SER A 104 -12.47 -2.97 13.38
C SER A 104 -11.96 -4.29 14.02
N VAL A 105 -11.43 -5.19 13.21
CA VAL A 105 -10.78 -6.42 13.68
C VAL A 105 -9.58 -6.13 14.60
N ALA A 106 -8.86 -5.03 14.37
CA ALA A 106 -7.75 -4.60 15.23
C ALA A 106 -8.24 -4.15 16.61
N GLU A 107 -9.38 -3.46 16.68
CA GLU A 107 -10.03 -3.09 17.94
C GLU A 107 -10.58 -4.33 18.67
N VAL A 108 -11.14 -5.31 17.95
CA VAL A 108 -11.52 -6.60 18.52
C VAL A 108 -10.30 -7.29 19.13
N ALA A 109 -9.18 -7.38 18.41
CA ALA A 109 -7.94 -7.95 18.92
C ALA A 109 -7.47 -7.23 20.20
N LYS A 110 -7.46 -5.88 20.18
CA LYS A 110 -7.09 -5.08 21.37
C LYS A 110 -8.01 -5.32 22.56
N ARG A 111 -9.32 -5.37 22.35
CA ARG A 111 -10.34 -5.66 23.38
C ARG A 111 -10.15 -7.06 24.00
N ARG A 112 -9.63 -8.00 23.21
CA ARG A 112 -9.28 -9.35 23.68
C ARG A 112 -7.94 -9.41 24.41
N GLY A 113 -7.23 -8.29 24.55
CA GLY A 113 -5.96 -8.17 25.23
C GLY A 113 -4.75 -8.57 24.39
N MET A 114 -4.94 -8.80 23.10
CA MET A 114 -3.83 -8.93 22.15
C MET A 114 -3.14 -7.57 22.01
N LYS A 115 -1.84 -7.59 21.69
CA LYS A 115 -1.18 -6.38 21.23
C LYS A 115 -1.48 -6.12 19.73
N VAL A 116 -1.45 -4.86 19.34
CA VAL A 116 -1.81 -4.47 17.98
C VAL A 116 -0.69 -3.64 17.35
N GLY A 117 -0.28 -4.06 16.15
CA GLY A 117 0.65 -3.35 15.29
C GLY A 117 0.00 -2.93 13.97
N ILE A 118 0.30 -1.72 13.53
CA ILE A 118 -0.06 -1.19 12.21
C ILE A 118 1.22 -0.76 11.51
N VAL A 119 1.49 -1.37 10.37
CA VAL A 119 2.70 -1.13 9.57
C VAL A 119 2.30 -0.75 8.15
N THR A 120 2.94 0.27 7.57
CA THR A 120 2.64 0.71 6.20
C THR A 120 3.85 1.37 5.53
N THR A 121 3.89 1.40 4.21
CA THR A 121 4.87 2.18 3.44
C THR A 121 4.39 3.58 3.06
N VAL A 122 3.10 3.89 3.28
CA VAL A 122 2.54 5.25 3.10
C VAL A 122 2.43 5.97 4.44
N THR A 123 1.78 7.13 4.47
CA THR A 123 1.57 7.85 5.74
C THR A 123 0.65 7.06 6.66
N MET A 124 0.90 7.11 7.95
CA MET A 124 0.09 6.38 8.92
C MET A 124 -1.39 6.78 8.88
N VAL A 125 -1.71 8.02 8.50
CA VAL A 125 -3.09 8.50 8.33
C VAL A 125 -3.65 8.29 6.92
N HIS A 126 -2.94 7.57 6.04
CA HIS A 126 -3.52 7.11 4.79
C HIS A 126 -4.78 6.27 5.08
N ALA A 127 -5.69 6.24 4.12
CA ALA A 127 -7.02 5.67 4.35
C ALA A 127 -6.97 4.20 4.79
N THR A 128 -6.14 3.38 4.16
CA THR A 128 -6.08 1.93 4.42
C THR A 128 -5.64 1.60 5.85
N PRO A 129 -4.48 2.08 6.38
CA PRO A 129 -4.13 1.82 7.77
C PRO A 129 -5.11 2.48 8.74
N ALA A 130 -5.65 3.66 8.41
CA ALA A 130 -6.61 4.38 9.24
C ALA A 130 -7.91 3.59 9.50
N CYS A 131 -8.33 2.73 8.56
CA CYS A 131 -9.54 1.90 8.73
C CYS A 131 -9.47 0.93 9.92
N PHE A 132 -8.28 0.68 10.45
CA PHE A 132 -8.10 -0.24 11.56
C PHE A 132 -8.20 0.44 12.94
N TYR A 133 -8.13 1.79 13.01
CA TYR A 133 -8.13 2.53 14.27
C TYR A 133 -8.96 3.83 14.25
N ALA A 134 -9.37 4.32 13.08
CA ALA A 134 -10.05 5.62 12.96
C ALA A 134 -11.50 5.50 12.47
N HIS A 135 -12.31 6.52 12.82
CA HIS A 135 -13.74 6.58 12.50
C HIS A 135 -14.10 7.98 12.00
N ASN A 136 -14.04 8.17 10.66
CA ASN A 136 -14.26 9.48 10.06
C ASN A 136 -15.04 9.37 8.73
N ARG A 137 -15.97 10.28 8.50
CA ARG A 137 -16.70 10.37 7.21
C ARG A 137 -15.84 10.88 6.05
N ASN A 138 -14.65 11.41 6.35
CA ASN A 138 -13.77 12.03 5.37
C ASN A 138 -12.32 11.53 5.55
N ARG A 139 -11.82 10.73 4.61
CA ARG A 139 -10.41 10.27 4.60
C ARG A 139 -9.39 11.42 4.53
N GLY A 140 -9.81 12.60 4.12
CA GLY A 140 -8.96 13.80 4.09
C GLY A 140 -8.85 14.53 5.43
N ALA A 141 -9.58 14.13 6.48
CA ALA A 141 -9.51 14.72 7.81
C ALA A 141 -8.28 14.24 8.60
N SER A 142 -7.09 14.46 8.06
CA SER A 142 -5.82 13.85 8.50
C SER A 142 -5.52 14.09 9.97
N TYR A 143 -5.74 15.34 10.47
CA TYR A 143 -5.53 15.65 11.88
C TYR A 143 -6.46 14.83 12.81
N GLN A 144 -7.75 14.72 12.47
CA GLN A 144 -8.71 13.97 13.26
C GLN A 144 -8.39 12.46 13.24
N ILE A 145 -7.96 11.94 12.08
CA ILE A 145 -7.51 10.56 11.94
C ILE A 145 -6.26 10.32 12.82
N ALA A 146 -5.33 11.27 12.87
CA ALA A 146 -4.17 11.17 13.75
C ALA A 146 -4.54 11.23 15.25
N LEU A 147 -5.58 11.99 15.62
CA LEU A 147 -6.12 11.94 16.99
C LEU A 147 -6.68 10.56 17.32
N ASP A 148 -7.39 9.92 16.39
CA ASP A 148 -7.91 8.55 16.57
C ASP A 148 -6.77 7.53 16.70
N LEU A 149 -5.65 7.69 15.95
CA LEU A 149 -4.44 6.88 16.12
C LEU A 149 -3.94 6.96 17.57
N VAL A 150 -3.75 8.18 18.09
CA VAL A 150 -3.26 8.38 19.47
C VAL A 150 -4.23 7.78 20.49
N ALA A 151 -5.55 7.93 20.26
CA ALA A 151 -6.59 7.43 21.14
C ALA A 151 -6.77 5.90 21.08
N SER A 152 -6.36 5.22 20.01
CA SER A 152 -6.52 3.77 19.80
C SER A 152 -5.82 2.96 20.89
N GLY A 153 -4.75 3.46 21.45
CA GLY A 153 -3.93 2.76 22.42
C GLY A 153 -3.25 1.50 21.85
N PHE A 154 -3.12 1.40 20.52
CA PHE A 154 -2.38 0.31 19.88
C PHE A 154 -0.89 0.39 20.22
N ASP A 155 -0.15 -0.68 20.00
CA ASP A 155 1.15 -0.85 20.66
C ASP A 155 2.33 -0.50 19.72
N TYR A 156 2.19 -0.74 18.42
CA TYR A 156 3.26 -0.50 17.45
C TYR A 156 2.72 0.14 16.17
N PHE A 157 3.13 1.37 15.89
CA PHE A 157 2.92 2.03 14.61
C PHE A 157 4.26 2.23 13.94
N ALA A 158 4.39 1.82 12.67
CA ALA A 158 5.61 2.00 11.90
C ALA A 158 5.32 2.22 10.41
N GLY A 159 5.86 3.26 9.83
CA GLY A 159 5.67 3.58 8.41
C GLY A 159 6.02 5.00 8.06
N GLY A 160 5.43 5.47 6.97
CA GLY A 160 5.68 6.81 6.47
C GLY A 160 5.14 7.92 7.33
N GLY A 161 5.60 9.11 7.01
CA GLY A 161 5.51 10.29 7.83
C GLY A 161 4.14 10.86 8.09
N VAL A 162 4.23 11.97 8.77
CA VAL A 162 3.09 12.83 9.09
C VAL A 162 3.30 14.12 8.29
N TYR A 163 2.40 14.44 7.38
CA TYR A 163 2.44 15.73 6.67
C TYR A 163 2.44 16.89 7.67
N ASP A 164 3.12 18.00 7.39
CA ASP A 164 3.02 19.24 8.17
C ASP A 164 1.57 19.75 8.35
N LYS A 165 0.68 19.30 7.47
CA LYS A 165 -0.77 19.55 7.53
C LYS A 165 -1.52 18.84 8.65
N TYR A 166 -0.88 17.94 9.38
CA TYR A 166 -1.52 17.26 10.52
C TYR A 166 -1.61 18.12 11.77
N ASP A 167 -0.90 19.23 11.78
CA ASP A 167 -0.99 20.22 12.83
C ASP A 167 -1.90 21.38 12.40
N ASP A 168 -3.07 21.04 11.82
CA ASP A 168 -4.03 22.05 11.38
C ASP A 168 -4.65 22.75 12.58
N ARG A 169 -4.03 23.86 12.98
CA ARG A 169 -4.50 24.72 14.10
C ARG A 169 -5.88 25.32 13.86
N ASN A 170 -6.38 25.30 12.62
CA ASN A 170 -7.72 25.74 12.27
C ASN A 170 -8.75 24.59 12.34
N ASP A 171 -8.32 23.34 12.56
CA ASP A 171 -9.26 22.23 12.75
C ASP A 171 -10.10 22.50 14.02
N PRO A 172 -11.45 22.46 13.95
CA PRO A 172 -12.31 22.70 15.11
C PRO A 172 -12.10 21.71 16.26
N LYS A 173 -11.44 20.58 15.99
CA LYS A 173 -11.04 19.57 16.99
C LYS A 173 -9.57 19.69 17.40
N TYR A 174 -8.88 20.77 17.04
CA TYR A 174 -7.47 20.94 17.39
C TYR A 174 -7.27 20.89 18.92
N ARG A 175 -6.31 20.06 19.35
CA ARG A 175 -5.97 19.81 20.75
C ARG A 175 -4.48 19.95 21.05
N GLY A 176 -3.67 20.29 20.05
CA GLY A 176 -2.22 20.38 20.15
C GLY A 176 -1.49 19.61 19.06
N GLU A 177 -0.19 19.74 19.03
CA GLU A 177 0.67 19.03 18.08
C GLU A 177 0.57 17.51 18.28
N ILE A 178 0.33 16.79 17.19
CA ILE A 178 -0.01 15.36 17.23
C ILE A 178 1.08 14.49 17.85
N LEU A 179 2.35 14.77 17.55
CA LEU A 179 3.47 13.98 18.11
C LEU A 179 3.65 14.26 19.62
N SER A 180 3.35 15.47 20.07
CA SER A 180 3.34 15.79 21.51
C SER A 180 2.19 15.08 22.21
N LEU A 181 1.00 15.01 21.63
CA LEU A 181 -0.13 14.23 22.14
C LEU A 181 0.19 12.74 22.19
N ALA A 182 0.88 12.21 21.18
CA ALA A 182 1.31 10.82 21.17
C ALA A 182 2.27 10.51 22.34
N ARG A 183 3.27 11.38 22.57
CA ARG A 183 4.17 11.23 23.74
C ARG A 183 3.43 11.28 25.06
N GLN A 184 2.48 12.20 25.21
CA GLN A 184 1.61 12.29 26.42
C GLN A 184 0.77 11.01 26.61
N ALA A 185 0.36 10.36 25.52
CA ALA A 185 -0.35 9.09 25.53
C ALA A 185 0.57 7.87 25.76
N GLY A 186 1.85 8.09 26.03
CA GLY A 186 2.83 7.05 26.38
C GLY A 186 3.53 6.41 25.19
N TYR A 187 3.44 7.01 24.00
CA TYR A 187 4.22 6.52 22.85
C TYR A 187 5.66 7.04 22.87
N THR A 188 6.61 6.14 22.65
CA THR A 188 7.94 6.50 22.16
C THR A 188 7.80 6.90 20.69
N VAL A 189 8.08 8.17 20.37
CA VAL A 189 7.98 8.68 18.99
C VAL A 189 9.38 8.79 18.40
N ASN A 190 9.68 7.94 17.42
CA ASN A 190 10.91 7.97 16.62
C ASN A 190 10.59 8.58 15.26
N ARG A 191 11.41 9.54 14.82
CA ARG A 191 11.31 10.13 13.47
C ARG A 191 12.67 10.06 12.80
N ASP A 192 12.76 9.35 11.69
CA ASP A 192 13.96 9.12 10.88
C ASP A 192 15.18 8.63 11.70
N ASP A 193 14.93 8.03 12.86
CA ASP A 193 15.95 7.47 13.74
C ASP A 193 15.90 5.93 13.73
N ARG A 194 16.54 5.35 12.71
CA ARG A 194 16.65 3.90 12.54
C ARG A 194 17.32 3.23 13.74
N LYS A 195 18.28 3.91 14.40
CA LYS A 195 18.99 3.36 15.55
C LYS A 195 18.09 3.28 16.79
N ALA A 196 17.36 4.35 17.11
CA ALA A 196 16.41 4.36 18.20
C ALA A 196 15.26 3.36 17.97
N TRP A 197 14.76 3.27 16.74
CA TRP A 197 13.77 2.26 16.36
C TRP A 197 14.31 0.84 16.53
N ALA A 198 15.53 0.55 16.06
CA ALA A 198 16.14 -0.77 16.19
C ALA A 198 16.36 -1.20 17.64
N ALA A 199 16.52 -0.25 18.57
CA ALA A 199 16.70 -0.49 20.01
C ALA A 199 15.39 -0.77 20.76
N LEU A 200 14.21 -0.66 20.10
CA LEU A 200 12.93 -1.03 20.73
C LEU A 200 12.92 -2.53 21.08
N GLY A 201 12.47 -2.84 22.30
CA GLY A 201 12.33 -4.21 22.80
C GLY A 201 10.88 -4.58 23.08
N PRO A 202 10.64 -5.83 23.55
CA PRO A 202 9.32 -6.33 23.88
C PRO A 202 8.57 -5.42 24.86
N GLY A 203 7.31 -5.15 24.57
CA GLY A 203 6.45 -4.30 25.40
C GLY A 203 6.57 -2.80 25.13
N SER A 204 7.46 -2.34 24.26
CA SER A 204 7.51 -0.94 23.86
C SER A 204 6.19 -0.52 23.21
N LYS A 205 5.69 0.67 23.59
CA LYS A 205 4.58 1.34 22.89
C LYS A 205 5.16 2.46 22.04
N SER A 206 5.09 2.35 20.70
CA SER A 206 5.85 3.25 19.85
C SER A 206 5.13 3.67 18.56
N TRP A 207 5.48 4.86 18.09
CA TRP A 207 5.15 5.36 16.76
C TRP A 207 6.45 5.72 16.03
N ASN A 208 6.76 4.96 14.98
CA ASN A 208 8.01 5.02 14.24
C ASN A 208 7.74 5.55 12.83
N ILE A 209 8.35 6.68 12.52
CA ILE A 209 8.07 7.49 11.33
C ILE A 209 9.33 7.54 10.47
N PHE A 210 9.21 7.19 9.17
CA PHE A 210 10.28 7.23 8.20
C PHE A 210 9.81 7.97 6.93
N GLY A 211 10.56 9.01 6.54
CA GLY A 211 10.17 9.90 5.46
C GLY A 211 8.99 10.82 5.79
N ASP A 212 8.72 11.82 4.98
CA ASP A 212 7.68 12.83 5.23
C ASP A 212 6.31 12.43 4.67
N ASN A 213 6.27 12.04 3.40
CA ASN A 213 5.03 11.74 2.66
C ASN A 213 4.83 10.25 2.36
N GLY A 214 5.33 9.39 3.24
CA GLY A 214 5.48 7.97 3.06
C GLY A 214 6.95 7.60 2.91
N MET A 215 7.23 6.32 3.05
CA MET A 215 8.58 5.76 2.86
C MET A 215 8.98 5.81 1.39
N MET A 216 10.26 5.69 1.10
CA MET A 216 10.75 5.56 -0.28
C MET A 216 10.10 4.36 -0.98
N PHE A 217 9.94 4.45 -2.30
CA PHE A 217 9.70 3.25 -3.09
C PHE A 217 10.85 2.26 -2.93
N ALA A 218 10.56 0.97 -2.97
CA ALA A 218 11.59 -0.05 -2.82
C ALA A 218 12.74 0.07 -3.85
N ILE A 219 12.44 0.53 -5.08
CA ILE A 219 13.43 0.81 -6.12
C ILE A 219 14.37 1.98 -5.79
N ASP A 220 13.91 2.91 -4.95
CA ASP A 220 14.63 4.14 -4.59
C ASP A 220 15.38 4.01 -3.26
N SER A 221 15.27 2.87 -2.60
CA SER A 221 15.88 2.63 -1.28
C SER A 221 17.39 2.80 -1.34
N ASP A 222 17.91 3.62 -0.43
CA ASP A 222 19.33 3.85 -0.21
C ASP A 222 19.83 3.27 1.13
N GLY A 223 18.96 2.54 1.85
CA GLY A 223 19.24 1.92 3.14
C GLY A 223 19.08 2.86 4.35
N SER A 224 18.71 4.12 4.16
CA SER A 224 18.47 5.05 5.27
C SER A 224 17.17 4.72 6.01
N GLU A 225 16.15 4.26 5.30
CA GLU A 225 14.90 3.76 5.88
C GLU A 225 14.94 2.24 6.05
N PRO A 226 14.24 1.68 7.07
CA PRO A 226 14.05 0.24 7.14
C PRO A 226 13.15 -0.27 6.02
N THR A 227 13.37 -1.50 5.58
CA THR A 227 12.47 -2.19 4.66
C THR A 227 11.15 -2.58 5.34
N LEU A 228 10.10 -2.83 4.56
CA LEU A 228 8.82 -3.30 5.09
C LEU A 228 8.98 -4.61 5.88
N ALA A 229 9.83 -5.51 5.41
CA ALA A 229 10.15 -6.76 6.11
C ALA A 229 10.83 -6.52 7.47
N GLU A 230 11.75 -5.56 7.56
CA GLU A 230 12.37 -5.18 8.83
C GLU A 230 11.36 -4.55 9.80
N LEU A 231 10.43 -3.72 9.29
CA LEU A 231 9.36 -3.13 10.12
C LEU A 231 8.46 -4.21 10.70
N VAL A 232 8.08 -5.23 9.92
CA VAL A 232 7.28 -6.36 10.40
C VAL A 232 8.06 -7.21 11.38
N ALA A 233 9.34 -7.52 11.11
CA ALA A 233 10.19 -8.30 12.02
C ALA A 233 10.34 -7.62 13.38
N LYS A 234 10.59 -6.30 13.40
CA LYS A 234 10.64 -5.51 14.63
C LYS A 234 9.27 -5.45 15.32
N GLY A 235 8.18 -5.35 14.54
CA GLY A 235 6.82 -5.41 15.08
C GLY A 235 6.55 -6.72 15.82
N VAL A 236 6.97 -7.85 15.26
CA VAL A 236 6.87 -9.16 15.93
C VAL A 236 7.62 -9.17 17.29
N GLU A 237 8.87 -8.66 17.32
CA GLU A 237 9.65 -8.56 18.53
C GLU A 237 8.98 -7.68 19.60
N VAL A 238 8.50 -6.50 19.21
CA VAL A 238 7.89 -5.51 20.12
C VAL A 238 6.55 -5.99 20.66
N LEU A 239 5.76 -6.70 19.83
CA LEU A 239 4.41 -7.14 20.14
C LEU A 239 4.35 -8.50 20.83
N ASP A 240 5.46 -9.24 20.89
CA ASP A 240 5.47 -10.56 21.53
C ASP A 240 5.01 -10.49 22.99
N ASN A 241 4.02 -11.32 23.32
CA ASN A 241 3.42 -11.39 24.64
C ASN A 241 2.56 -12.66 24.79
N PRO A 242 2.24 -13.08 26.05
CA PRO A 242 1.47 -14.31 26.28
C PRO A 242 0.08 -14.35 25.65
N ARG A 243 -0.55 -13.20 25.38
CA ARG A 243 -1.90 -13.10 24.78
C ARG A 243 -1.87 -13.03 23.25
N GLY A 244 -0.70 -12.97 22.63
CA GLY A 244 -0.52 -12.86 21.20
C GLY A 244 -0.74 -11.45 20.65
N PHE A 245 -0.78 -11.35 19.33
CA PHE A 245 -0.88 -10.06 18.65
C PHE A 245 -1.65 -10.12 17.33
N PHE A 246 -2.11 -8.96 16.91
CA PHE A 246 -2.63 -8.68 15.57
C PHE A 246 -1.70 -7.67 14.89
N VAL A 247 -1.23 -7.98 13.69
CA VAL A 247 -0.47 -7.06 12.83
C VAL A 247 -1.19 -6.87 11.51
N MET A 248 -1.54 -5.62 11.19
CA MET A 248 -1.84 -5.23 9.82
C MET A 248 -0.59 -4.62 9.19
N CYS A 249 -0.23 -5.10 8.02
CA CYS A 249 0.90 -4.61 7.23
C CYS A 249 0.43 -4.23 5.83
N GLU A 250 0.72 -3.00 5.41
CA GLU A 250 0.33 -2.47 4.12
C GLU A 250 1.55 -2.17 3.24
N GLY A 251 1.49 -2.68 2.00
CA GLY A 251 2.32 -2.24 0.89
C GLY A 251 1.64 -1.09 0.15
N GLY A 252 1.55 0.08 0.78
CA GLY A 252 0.75 1.19 0.27
C GLY A 252 1.38 1.91 -0.94
N ARG A 253 2.71 1.81 -1.10
CA ARG A 253 3.41 2.39 -2.25
C ARG A 253 3.11 1.67 -3.58
N VAL A 254 2.57 0.46 -3.55
CA VAL A 254 2.15 -0.26 -4.77
C VAL A 254 1.11 0.55 -5.55
N ASP A 255 0.10 1.10 -4.86
CA ASP A 255 -0.94 1.92 -5.49
C ASP A 255 -0.38 3.17 -6.18
N TYR A 256 0.54 3.88 -5.53
CA TYR A 256 1.16 5.07 -6.10
C TYR A 256 1.96 4.76 -7.37
N ALA A 257 2.68 3.63 -7.38
CA ALA A 257 3.39 3.15 -8.56
C ALA A 257 2.43 2.74 -9.67
N CYS A 258 1.30 2.09 -9.34
CA CYS A 258 0.24 1.71 -10.27
C CYS A 258 -0.46 2.94 -10.87
N HIS A 259 -0.78 3.96 -10.06
CA HIS A 259 -1.32 5.25 -10.54
C HIS A 259 -0.37 5.95 -11.53
N ALA A 260 0.93 5.82 -11.32
CA ALA A 260 1.94 6.29 -12.25
C ALA A 260 2.12 5.37 -13.47
N ASN A 261 1.49 4.17 -13.50
CA ASN A 261 1.75 3.10 -14.45
C ASN A 261 3.24 2.74 -14.56
N ASP A 262 3.97 2.77 -13.46
CA ASP A 262 5.39 2.45 -13.37
C ASP A 262 5.57 0.99 -12.99
N ALA A 263 5.63 0.11 -14.00
CA ALA A 263 5.67 -1.34 -13.78
C ALA A 263 6.87 -1.77 -12.93
N ALA A 264 8.06 -1.27 -13.22
CA ALA A 264 9.26 -1.67 -12.50
C ALA A 264 9.24 -1.27 -11.03
N THR A 265 8.70 -0.10 -10.71
CA THR A 265 8.49 0.37 -9.32
C THR A 265 7.40 -0.46 -8.65
N THR A 266 6.25 -0.66 -9.31
CA THR A 266 5.16 -1.51 -8.80
C THR A 266 5.65 -2.88 -8.37
N LEU A 267 6.41 -3.57 -9.25
CA LEU A 267 6.85 -4.94 -8.98
C LEU A 267 7.82 -5.02 -7.79
N ARG A 268 8.70 -4.02 -7.63
CA ARG A 268 9.63 -3.99 -6.49
C ARG A 268 8.92 -3.73 -5.17
N ASP A 269 7.89 -2.89 -5.15
CA ASP A 269 7.07 -2.68 -3.96
C ASP A 269 6.19 -3.90 -3.64
N VAL A 270 5.69 -4.63 -4.65
CA VAL A 270 5.01 -5.93 -4.44
C VAL A 270 5.99 -6.98 -3.88
N LEU A 271 7.24 -7.04 -4.37
CA LEU A 271 8.28 -7.91 -3.82
C LEU A 271 8.69 -7.52 -2.39
N ALA A 272 8.69 -6.23 -2.07
CA ALA A 272 8.92 -5.77 -0.69
C ALA A 272 7.81 -6.23 0.25
N LEU A 273 6.55 -6.24 -0.20
CA LEU A 273 5.43 -6.82 0.55
C LEU A 273 5.58 -8.34 0.69
N ASP A 274 5.96 -9.05 -0.37
CA ASP A 274 6.23 -10.51 -0.31
C ASP A 274 7.36 -10.86 0.66
N ALA A 275 8.40 -10.04 0.73
CA ALA A 275 9.46 -10.19 1.72
C ALA A 275 8.94 -10.03 3.17
N ALA A 276 8.01 -9.10 3.40
CA ALA A 276 7.36 -8.95 4.70
C ALA A 276 6.44 -10.15 5.03
N VAL A 277 5.75 -10.70 4.04
CA VAL A 277 4.96 -11.95 4.20
C VAL A 277 5.88 -13.12 4.57
N LYS A 278 7.07 -13.23 3.98
CA LYS A 278 8.04 -14.29 4.33
C LYS A 278 8.47 -14.22 5.81
N VAL A 279 8.55 -13.03 6.41
CA VAL A 279 8.79 -12.89 7.87
C VAL A 279 7.65 -13.53 8.67
N ALA A 280 6.40 -13.28 8.29
CA ALA A 280 5.24 -13.87 8.95
C ALA A 280 5.15 -15.39 8.75
N LEU A 281 5.53 -15.89 7.55
CA LEU A 281 5.57 -17.33 7.28
C LEU A 281 6.67 -18.04 8.11
N ALA A 282 7.85 -17.43 8.24
CA ALA A 282 8.89 -17.94 9.13
C ALA A 282 8.48 -17.94 10.61
N PHE A 283 7.62 -16.99 11.03
CA PHE A 283 7.00 -17.00 12.35
C PHE A 283 5.96 -18.12 12.46
N LEU A 284 5.10 -18.28 11.45
CA LEU A 284 4.10 -19.35 11.40
C LEU A 284 4.75 -20.74 11.49
N ASP A 285 5.87 -20.95 10.82
CA ASP A 285 6.57 -22.24 10.86
C ASP A 285 7.07 -22.63 12.28
N ARG A 286 7.27 -21.63 13.15
CA ARG A 286 7.59 -21.84 14.59
C ARG A 286 6.34 -21.94 15.49
N HIS A 287 5.20 -21.44 15.02
CA HIS A 287 3.93 -21.40 15.76
C HIS A 287 2.76 -21.86 14.86
N PRO A 288 2.81 -23.08 14.29
CA PRO A 288 1.92 -23.49 13.21
C PRO A 288 0.45 -23.56 13.58
N ASP A 289 0.14 -23.93 14.84
CA ASP A 289 -1.24 -24.13 15.32
C ASP A 289 -1.87 -22.84 15.88
N GLU A 290 -1.09 -21.78 16.04
CA GLU A 290 -1.52 -20.54 16.70
C GLU A 290 -1.48 -19.31 15.75
N THR A 291 -0.92 -19.46 14.55
CA THR A 291 -0.67 -18.32 13.63
C THR A 291 -1.57 -18.37 12.41
N LEU A 292 -2.16 -17.24 12.06
CA LEU A 292 -2.89 -17.00 10.83
C LEU A 292 -2.19 -15.92 10.00
N VAL A 293 -1.91 -16.22 8.75
CA VAL A 293 -1.36 -15.26 7.76
C VAL A 293 -2.36 -15.11 6.62
N ILE A 294 -2.78 -13.88 6.34
CA ILE A 294 -3.68 -13.51 5.24
C ILE A 294 -3.00 -12.47 4.37
N THR A 295 -3.07 -12.62 3.05
CA THR A 295 -2.65 -11.59 2.09
C THR A 295 -3.79 -11.23 1.16
N THR A 296 -4.01 -9.94 0.90
CA THR A 296 -5.06 -9.45 -0.01
C THR A 296 -4.63 -8.11 -0.64
N GLY A 297 -5.42 -7.61 -1.58
CA GLY A 297 -5.42 -6.21 -1.98
C GLY A 297 -6.74 -5.57 -1.56
N ASP A 298 -6.77 -4.27 -1.44
CA ASP A 298 -8.00 -3.52 -1.17
C ASP A 298 -8.78 -3.21 -2.46
N HIS A 299 -8.08 -2.91 -3.55
CA HIS A 299 -8.60 -2.77 -4.92
C HIS A 299 -7.49 -3.02 -5.95
N GLU A 300 -7.81 -2.92 -7.23
CA GLU A 300 -6.85 -2.86 -8.32
C GLU A 300 -6.65 -1.41 -8.76
N THR A 301 -5.42 -1.08 -9.17
CA THR A 301 -5.06 0.23 -9.72
C THR A 301 -4.29 0.07 -11.04
N GLY A 302 -4.67 0.87 -12.02
CA GLY A 302 -4.00 1.00 -13.31
C GLY A 302 -4.51 0.08 -14.41
N GLY A 303 -5.22 -0.98 -14.07
CA GLY A 303 -5.64 -1.99 -15.06
C GLY A 303 -4.43 -2.64 -15.74
N MET A 304 -3.45 -3.12 -14.94
CA MET A 304 -2.24 -3.77 -15.45
C MET A 304 -2.59 -5.03 -16.25
N SER A 305 -1.87 -5.26 -17.34
CA SER A 305 -1.99 -6.49 -18.13
C SER A 305 -0.64 -7.03 -18.58
N MET A 306 -0.52 -8.37 -18.62
CA MET A 306 0.55 -9.09 -19.30
C MET A 306 0.16 -9.22 -20.78
N GLY A 307 0.76 -8.39 -21.62
CA GLY A 307 0.39 -8.28 -23.01
C GLY A 307 -0.65 -7.19 -23.27
N PHE A 308 -0.58 -6.60 -24.45
CA PHE A 308 -1.53 -5.61 -24.96
C PHE A 308 -1.56 -5.61 -26.50
N ALA A 309 -2.51 -4.89 -27.10
CA ALA A 309 -2.65 -4.85 -28.55
C ALA A 309 -1.35 -4.33 -29.21
N GLY A 310 -0.86 -5.06 -30.22
CA GLY A 310 0.30 -4.68 -31.03
C GLY A 310 1.63 -5.31 -30.63
N ILE A 311 1.75 -6.03 -29.49
CA ILE A 311 3.01 -6.70 -29.11
C ILE A 311 3.11 -8.16 -29.53
N GLY A 312 2.08 -8.73 -30.18
CA GLY A 312 2.12 -10.10 -30.75
C GLY A 312 2.39 -11.21 -29.70
N GLY A 313 1.94 -11.03 -28.46
CA GLY A 313 2.14 -12.02 -27.40
C GLY A 313 3.54 -12.02 -26.78
N GLN A 314 4.40 -11.07 -27.10
CA GLN A 314 5.72 -10.97 -26.48
C GLN A 314 5.61 -10.45 -25.05
N PHE A 315 6.22 -11.18 -24.12
CA PHE A 315 6.34 -10.81 -22.70
C PHE A 315 7.79 -11.01 -22.26
N ARG A 316 8.42 -9.91 -21.82
CA ARG A 316 9.84 -9.84 -21.47
C ARG A 316 10.03 -9.05 -20.18
N VAL A 317 9.44 -9.55 -19.11
CA VAL A 317 9.41 -8.89 -17.79
C VAL A 317 10.80 -8.59 -17.24
N GLU A 318 11.80 -9.40 -17.59
CA GLU A 318 13.19 -9.20 -17.21
C GLU A 318 13.77 -7.85 -17.63
N LYS A 319 13.22 -7.22 -18.67
CA LYS A 319 13.61 -5.85 -19.09
C LYS A 319 13.33 -4.80 -18.03
N LEU A 320 12.32 -5.01 -17.17
CA LEU A 320 12.02 -4.08 -16.06
C LEU A 320 13.14 -4.06 -15.00
N ALA A 321 14.02 -5.06 -14.99
CA ALA A 321 15.17 -5.08 -14.07
C ALA A 321 16.19 -3.97 -14.35
N THR A 322 16.19 -3.41 -15.57
CA THR A 322 17.11 -2.34 -15.95
C THR A 322 16.74 -0.97 -15.35
N GLN A 323 15.48 -0.77 -14.94
CA GLN A 323 15.07 0.45 -14.25
C GLN A 323 15.64 0.47 -12.83
N ARG A 324 16.30 1.57 -12.46
CA ARG A 324 17.03 1.76 -11.18
C ARG A 324 16.49 2.90 -10.32
N ILE A 325 15.42 3.54 -10.75
CA ILE A 325 14.83 4.72 -10.10
C ILE A 325 13.33 4.74 -10.40
N SER A 326 12.51 5.21 -9.45
CA SER A 326 11.09 5.43 -9.73
C SER A 326 10.89 6.56 -10.74
N THR A 327 9.77 6.52 -11.47
CA THR A 327 9.39 7.62 -12.36
C THR A 327 9.22 8.93 -11.60
N GLU A 328 8.77 8.89 -10.34
CA GLU A 328 8.63 10.05 -9.47
C GLU A 328 9.99 10.71 -9.20
N LYS A 329 10.93 9.96 -8.65
CA LYS A 329 12.28 10.46 -8.32
C LYS A 329 13.06 10.88 -9.56
N PHE A 330 12.90 10.15 -10.68
CA PHE A 330 13.51 10.55 -11.96
C PHE A 330 12.93 11.87 -12.47
N SER A 331 11.62 12.09 -12.33
CA SER A 331 10.98 13.35 -12.70
C SER A 331 11.49 14.54 -11.91
N GLU A 332 11.73 14.35 -10.62
CA GLU A 332 12.31 15.39 -9.74
C GLU A 332 13.74 15.70 -10.16
N TRP A 333 14.52 14.66 -10.43
CA TRP A 333 15.89 14.82 -10.90
C TRP A 333 15.97 15.57 -12.24
N VAL A 334 15.14 15.20 -13.23
CA VAL A 334 15.08 15.89 -14.54
C VAL A 334 14.78 17.38 -14.38
N LYS A 335 13.85 17.75 -13.52
CA LYS A 335 13.54 19.17 -13.24
C LYS A 335 14.67 19.92 -12.58
N ALA A 336 15.33 19.26 -11.61
CA ALA A 336 16.48 19.86 -10.94
C ALA A 336 17.59 20.16 -11.97
N GLU A 337 17.87 19.23 -12.89
CA GLU A 337 18.86 19.41 -13.95
C GLU A 337 18.46 20.52 -14.95
N ILE A 338 17.19 20.59 -15.36
CA ILE A 338 16.73 21.67 -16.24
C ILE A 338 16.87 23.03 -15.53
N ARG A 339 16.52 23.12 -14.26
CA ARG A 339 16.69 24.36 -13.46
C ARG A 339 18.14 24.77 -13.30
N ALA A 340 19.02 23.82 -12.96
CA ALA A 340 20.45 24.07 -12.74
C ALA A 340 21.16 24.62 -13.99
N ARG A 341 20.57 24.41 -15.16
CA ARG A 341 21.09 24.88 -16.47
C ARG A 341 20.22 25.98 -17.11
N ASP A 342 19.42 26.71 -16.32
CA ASP A 342 18.54 27.80 -16.78
C ASP A 342 17.66 27.41 -17.97
N GLY A 343 17.17 26.16 -18.01
CA GLY A 343 16.36 25.64 -19.09
C GLY A 343 17.11 25.39 -20.41
N LYS A 344 18.43 25.34 -20.41
CA LYS A 344 19.27 25.11 -21.60
C LYS A 344 19.65 23.65 -21.81
N LEU A 345 19.25 22.75 -20.91
CA LEU A 345 19.48 21.31 -21.05
C LEU A 345 18.87 20.78 -22.34
N THR A 346 19.62 19.97 -23.08
CA THR A 346 19.17 19.36 -24.34
C THR A 346 18.76 17.91 -24.16
N PHE A 347 17.91 17.40 -25.04
CA PHE A 347 17.51 15.99 -25.04
C PHE A 347 18.72 15.06 -25.22
N GLY A 348 19.70 15.44 -26.06
CA GLY A 348 20.92 14.65 -26.27
C GLY A 348 21.73 14.45 -25.01
N GLU A 349 21.79 15.45 -24.12
CA GLU A 349 22.49 15.39 -22.84
C GLU A 349 21.76 14.51 -21.82
N MET A 350 20.45 14.24 -22.01
CA MET A 350 19.67 13.35 -21.15
C MET A 350 19.83 11.86 -21.50
N LEU A 351 20.18 11.52 -22.73
CA LEU A 351 20.25 10.13 -23.20
C LEU A 351 21.21 9.24 -22.38
N PRO A 352 22.42 9.70 -22.01
CA PRO A 352 23.29 8.90 -21.15
C PRO A 352 22.63 8.52 -19.81
N LYS A 353 21.86 9.44 -19.22
CA LYS A 353 21.15 9.20 -17.96
C LYS A 353 19.97 8.27 -18.12
N VAL A 354 19.23 8.38 -19.22
CA VAL A 354 18.17 7.42 -19.58
C VAL A 354 18.74 6.00 -19.74
N ARG A 355 19.88 5.86 -20.42
CA ARG A 355 20.60 4.57 -20.54
C ARG A 355 20.98 4.03 -19.18
N GLU A 356 21.62 4.84 -18.35
CA GLU A 356 22.08 4.47 -17.01
C GLU A 356 20.92 3.97 -16.12
N LEU A 357 19.80 4.73 -16.10
CA LEU A 357 18.73 4.51 -15.13
C LEU A 357 17.62 3.59 -15.63
N PHE A 358 17.46 3.43 -16.95
CA PHE A 358 16.39 2.62 -17.55
C PHE A 358 16.90 1.53 -18.50
N GLY A 359 18.22 1.47 -18.78
CA GLY A 359 18.78 0.52 -19.74
C GLY A 359 18.30 0.73 -21.18
N LEU A 360 17.84 1.95 -21.50
CA LEU A 360 17.33 2.31 -22.83
C LEU A 360 18.40 3.09 -23.61
N ASP A 361 19.00 2.46 -24.61
CA ASP A 361 20.09 3.04 -25.43
C ASP A 361 19.73 3.18 -26.91
N GLU A 362 18.84 2.38 -27.42
CA GLU A 362 18.35 2.44 -28.80
C GLU A 362 16.87 2.77 -28.84
N PHE A 363 16.48 3.63 -29.76
CA PHE A 363 15.10 4.07 -29.94
C PHE A 363 14.67 3.98 -31.40
N THR A 364 13.47 3.50 -31.64
CA THR A 364 12.84 3.69 -32.94
C THR A 364 12.63 5.18 -33.24
N LYS A 365 12.43 5.53 -34.51
CA LYS A 365 12.15 6.93 -34.91
C LYS A 365 10.92 7.49 -34.15
N ALA A 366 9.89 6.65 -33.94
CA ALA A 366 8.66 7.04 -33.26
C ALA A 366 8.91 7.28 -31.75
N GLU A 367 9.60 6.36 -31.07
CA GLU A 367 9.97 6.50 -29.67
C GLU A 367 10.81 7.75 -29.44
N ARG A 368 11.87 7.94 -30.25
CA ARG A 368 12.75 9.10 -30.15
C ARG A 368 11.97 10.41 -30.30
N LYS A 369 11.11 10.53 -31.33
CA LYS A 369 10.27 11.71 -31.54
C LYS A 369 9.33 11.97 -30.35
N SER A 370 8.76 10.93 -29.76
CA SER A 370 7.91 11.04 -28.58
C SER A 370 8.68 11.53 -27.35
N LEU A 371 9.88 10.99 -27.12
CA LEU A 371 10.75 11.38 -26.01
C LEU A 371 11.24 12.83 -26.15
N GLU A 372 11.69 13.24 -27.35
CA GLU A 372 12.09 14.62 -27.65
C GLU A 372 10.97 15.61 -27.39
N LYS A 373 9.75 15.30 -27.84
CA LYS A 373 8.56 16.12 -27.61
C LYS A 373 8.25 16.24 -26.12
N ALA A 374 8.27 15.12 -25.39
CA ALA A 374 8.00 15.09 -23.95
C ALA A 374 9.06 15.89 -23.17
N PHE A 375 10.33 15.75 -23.52
CA PHE A 375 11.41 16.52 -22.91
C PHE A 375 11.28 18.03 -23.14
N ALA A 376 10.97 18.45 -24.37
CA ALA A 376 10.73 19.85 -24.71
C ALA A 376 9.57 20.45 -23.87
N GLN A 377 8.53 19.68 -23.58
CA GLN A 377 7.43 20.12 -22.72
C GLN A 377 7.88 20.36 -21.28
N ASP A 378 8.73 19.49 -20.73
CA ASP A 378 9.26 19.66 -19.36
C ASP A 378 10.23 20.84 -19.28
N VAL A 379 11.06 21.07 -20.32
CA VAL A 379 11.94 22.26 -20.41
C VAL A 379 11.12 23.53 -20.43
N GLU A 380 10.09 23.61 -21.25
CA GLU A 380 9.22 24.78 -21.34
C GLU A 380 8.48 25.04 -20.03
N TYR A 381 7.94 23.99 -19.40
CA TYR A 381 7.33 24.11 -18.08
C TYR A 381 8.29 24.71 -17.03
N VAL A 382 9.52 24.22 -16.96
CA VAL A 382 10.51 24.75 -16.00
C VAL A 382 10.89 26.19 -16.34
N ARG A 383 11.05 26.54 -17.62
CA ARG A 383 11.36 27.93 -18.05
C ARG A 383 10.28 28.92 -17.61
N VAL A 384 9.01 28.58 -17.85
CA VAL A 384 7.88 29.42 -17.42
C VAL A 384 7.88 29.63 -15.90
N LYS A 385 8.17 28.56 -15.13
CA LYS A 385 8.25 28.64 -13.67
C LYS A 385 9.48 29.41 -13.15
N LEU A 386 10.56 29.47 -13.91
CA LEU A 386 11.73 30.30 -13.57
C LEU A 386 11.43 31.80 -13.78
N GLN A 387 10.57 32.14 -14.76
CA GLN A 387 10.20 33.53 -15.09
C GLN A 387 9.07 34.07 -14.21
N ASP A 388 8.11 33.20 -13.83
CA ASP A 388 6.96 33.58 -13.01
C ASP A 388 6.71 32.57 -11.89
N THR A 389 7.19 32.89 -10.69
CA THR A 389 6.97 32.06 -9.49
C THR A 389 5.50 32.00 -9.03
N LYS A 390 4.65 32.94 -9.53
CA LYS A 390 3.21 32.98 -9.23
C LYS A 390 2.36 32.32 -10.30
N ALA A 391 2.96 31.81 -11.41
CA ALA A 391 2.21 31.08 -12.41
C ALA A 391 1.54 29.84 -11.76
N HIS A 392 0.29 30.06 -11.26
CA HIS A 392 -0.58 28.98 -10.82
C HIS A 392 -1.09 28.22 -12.04
N ASP A 393 -1.14 26.88 -11.93
CA ASP A 393 -1.87 26.00 -12.85
C ASP A 393 -1.33 25.70 -14.25
N VAL A 394 -0.03 25.53 -14.41
CA VAL A 394 0.38 24.52 -15.40
C VAL A 394 0.34 23.17 -14.67
N LYS A 395 -0.64 22.30 -14.99
CA LYS A 395 -0.77 20.97 -14.39
C LYS A 395 0.61 20.30 -14.38
N ARG A 396 1.05 19.89 -13.20
CA ARG A 396 2.28 19.11 -13.01
C ARG A 396 2.23 17.85 -13.87
N ARG A 397 2.77 17.92 -15.08
CA ARG A 397 2.93 16.75 -15.96
C ARG A 397 4.42 16.51 -16.13
N TYR A 398 4.91 15.46 -15.51
CA TYR A 398 6.26 14.94 -15.70
C TYR A 398 6.29 14.09 -16.97
N VAL A 399 6.20 14.76 -18.10
CA VAL A 399 5.87 14.11 -19.39
C VAL A 399 7.04 13.28 -19.89
N PHE A 400 8.27 13.75 -19.65
CA PHE A 400 9.46 13.05 -20.12
C PHE A 400 9.69 11.73 -19.36
N ALA A 401 9.67 11.77 -18.02
CA ALA A 401 9.83 10.55 -17.22
C ALA A 401 8.73 9.52 -17.53
N GLN A 402 7.48 9.98 -17.71
CA GLN A 402 6.37 9.15 -18.15
C GLN A 402 6.63 8.52 -19.52
N ALA A 403 7.16 9.30 -20.48
CA ALA A 403 7.47 8.80 -21.81
C ALA A 403 8.58 7.74 -21.78
N VAL A 404 9.65 7.96 -20.98
CA VAL A 404 10.77 7.00 -20.81
C VAL A 404 10.26 5.67 -20.27
N LYS A 405 9.52 5.68 -19.14
CA LYS A 405 9.01 4.42 -18.56
C LYS A 405 7.99 3.73 -19.48
N ASN A 406 7.19 4.50 -20.27
CA ASN A 406 6.25 3.90 -21.21
C ASN A 406 6.96 3.08 -22.30
N VAL A 407 8.13 3.55 -22.78
CA VAL A 407 8.97 2.77 -23.69
C VAL A 407 9.42 1.47 -23.02
N LEU A 408 9.86 1.51 -21.77
CA LEU A 408 10.30 0.34 -21.04
C LEU A 408 9.15 -0.65 -20.78
N ASN A 409 7.99 -0.17 -20.32
CA ASN A 409 6.78 -0.98 -20.14
C ASN A 409 6.39 -1.71 -21.43
N ALA A 410 6.35 -0.97 -22.55
CA ALA A 410 6.01 -1.54 -23.85
C ALA A 410 6.98 -2.64 -24.28
N ARG A 411 8.29 -2.43 -24.07
CA ARG A 411 9.33 -3.43 -24.37
C ARG A 411 9.28 -4.64 -23.45
N ALA A 412 8.78 -4.47 -22.23
CA ALA A 412 8.54 -5.57 -21.30
C ALA A 412 7.23 -6.33 -21.58
N GLY A 413 6.36 -5.78 -22.41
CA GLY A 413 5.05 -6.38 -22.73
C GLY A 413 3.99 -6.09 -21.66
N ILE A 414 4.16 -5.02 -20.87
CA ILE A 414 3.21 -4.59 -19.85
C ILE A 414 2.28 -3.51 -20.41
N GLY A 415 0.99 -3.75 -20.33
CA GLY A 415 -0.07 -2.82 -20.67
C GLY A 415 -0.75 -2.23 -19.44
N TRP A 416 -1.36 -1.05 -19.61
CA TRP A 416 -2.16 -0.36 -18.61
C TRP A 416 -3.40 0.23 -19.28
N SER A 417 -4.56 0.05 -18.66
CA SER A 417 -5.83 0.57 -19.20
C SER A 417 -6.25 1.89 -18.59
N SER A 418 -5.68 2.27 -17.44
CA SER A 418 -6.07 3.45 -16.66
C SER A 418 -4.89 3.99 -15.84
N GLY A 419 -5.00 5.21 -15.35
CA GLY A 419 -4.19 5.74 -14.26
C GLY A 419 -5.00 5.87 -12.97
N ALA A 420 -6.12 5.14 -12.85
CA ALA A 420 -7.04 5.16 -11.71
C ALA A 420 -7.36 3.73 -11.28
N HIS A 421 -8.14 3.59 -10.19
CA HIS A 421 -8.61 2.28 -9.74
C HIS A 421 -9.50 1.61 -10.80
N THR A 422 -9.54 0.29 -10.78
CA THR A 422 -10.46 -0.52 -11.57
C THR A 422 -11.30 -1.45 -10.67
N ALA A 423 -12.29 -2.11 -11.26
CA ALA A 423 -13.16 -3.04 -10.52
C ALA A 423 -12.69 -4.50 -10.62
N LEU A 424 -11.45 -4.75 -11.02
CA LEU A 424 -10.90 -6.11 -11.03
C LEU A 424 -10.86 -6.68 -9.61
N PRO A 425 -11.26 -7.94 -9.40
CA PRO A 425 -11.21 -8.58 -8.10
C PRO A 425 -9.76 -8.77 -7.65
N THR A 426 -9.51 -8.63 -6.35
CA THR A 426 -8.21 -8.89 -5.77
C THR A 426 -8.03 -10.39 -5.46
N PHE A 427 -6.78 -10.83 -5.44
CA PHE A 427 -6.43 -12.20 -5.10
C PHE A 427 -6.07 -12.29 -3.62
N THR A 428 -6.91 -12.99 -2.84
CA THR A 428 -6.71 -13.17 -1.40
C THR A 428 -6.19 -14.58 -1.15
N THR A 429 -5.14 -14.70 -0.33
CA THR A 429 -4.56 -15.99 0.03
C THR A 429 -4.31 -16.07 1.53
N ALA A 430 -4.36 -17.30 2.11
CA ALA A 430 -4.14 -17.50 3.53
C ALA A 430 -3.46 -18.83 3.85
N LYS A 431 -2.81 -18.88 5.02
CA LYS A 431 -2.19 -20.08 5.60
C LYS A 431 -2.28 -20.03 7.13
N GLY A 432 -2.45 -21.19 7.75
CA GLY A 432 -2.36 -21.37 9.20
C GLY A 432 -3.72 -21.54 9.89
N CYS A 433 -3.75 -21.27 11.18
CA CYS A 433 -4.88 -21.48 12.08
C CYS A 433 -6.13 -20.70 11.63
N GLY A 434 -7.19 -21.40 11.24
CA GLY A 434 -8.45 -20.80 10.79
C GLY A 434 -8.41 -20.22 9.36
N ALA A 435 -7.41 -20.52 8.56
CA ALA A 435 -7.29 -19.99 7.19
C ALA A 435 -8.39 -20.49 6.24
N ASP A 436 -9.03 -21.61 6.54
CA ASP A 436 -10.15 -22.22 5.82
C ASP A 436 -11.41 -21.35 5.78
N ILE A 437 -11.49 -20.29 6.60
CA ILE A 437 -12.55 -19.29 6.49
C ILE A 437 -12.53 -18.53 5.14
N LEU A 438 -11.41 -18.54 4.41
CA LEU A 438 -11.23 -17.79 3.15
C LEU A 438 -11.33 -18.73 1.94
N VAL A 439 -12.50 -19.22 1.65
CA VAL A 439 -12.80 -20.10 0.51
C VAL A 439 -13.94 -19.56 -0.36
N GLY A 440 -13.94 -19.93 -1.62
CA GLY A 440 -14.92 -19.49 -2.61
C GLY A 440 -14.68 -18.04 -3.06
N MET A 441 -15.58 -17.49 -3.90
CA MET A 441 -15.52 -16.05 -4.23
C MET A 441 -16.08 -15.24 -3.07
N THR A 442 -15.31 -14.28 -2.57
CA THR A 442 -15.63 -13.46 -1.39
C THR A 442 -15.89 -11.99 -1.77
N GLU A 443 -16.58 -11.27 -0.89
CA GLU A 443 -16.55 -9.80 -0.84
C GLU A 443 -15.45 -9.37 0.14
N ASN A 444 -14.86 -8.20 -0.04
CA ASN A 444 -13.82 -7.71 0.88
C ASN A 444 -14.31 -7.57 2.33
N ALA A 445 -15.60 -7.33 2.54
CA ALA A 445 -16.22 -7.33 3.88
C ALA A 445 -16.23 -8.71 4.55
N ASP A 446 -16.24 -9.80 3.77
CA ASP A 446 -16.19 -11.15 4.34
C ASP A 446 -14.88 -11.41 5.11
N ILE A 447 -13.77 -10.78 4.70
CA ILE A 447 -12.48 -10.91 5.38
C ILE A 447 -12.61 -10.42 6.83
N GLY A 448 -13.05 -9.18 7.03
CA GLY A 448 -13.20 -8.61 8.37
C GLY A 448 -14.28 -9.30 9.20
N MET A 449 -15.41 -9.61 8.58
CA MET A 449 -16.52 -10.30 9.24
C MET A 449 -16.08 -11.66 9.78
N ARG A 450 -15.45 -12.48 8.95
CA ARG A 450 -15.00 -13.83 9.30
C ARG A 450 -13.84 -13.81 10.29
N LEU A 451 -12.90 -12.86 10.14
CA LEU A 451 -11.79 -12.67 11.09
C LEU A 451 -12.30 -12.27 12.49
N LYS A 452 -13.26 -11.33 12.56
CA LYS A 452 -13.87 -10.94 13.84
C LYS A 452 -14.60 -12.13 14.49
N ALA A 453 -15.39 -12.87 13.71
CA ALA A 453 -16.06 -14.08 14.21
C ALA A 453 -15.06 -15.13 14.71
N LEU A 454 -13.94 -15.35 14.00
CA LEU A 454 -12.89 -16.28 14.40
C LEU A 454 -12.22 -15.82 15.70
N LEU A 455 -11.89 -14.55 15.84
CA LEU A 455 -11.34 -14.01 17.07
C LEU A 455 -12.34 -14.09 18.24
N ASP A 456 -13.62 -13.87 18.03
CA ASP A 456 -14.64 -13.91 19.08
C ASP A 456 -15.05 -15.35 19.47
N SER A 457 -14.78 -16.38 18.66
CA SER A 457 -15.14 -17.78 18.94
C SER A 457 -14.32 -18.40 20.09
N GLY A 458 -13.15 -17.87 20.40
CA GLY A 458 -12.26 -18.36 21.46
C GLY A 458 -12.59 -17.82 22.85
N ARG A 459 -13.87 -17.66 23.21
CA ARG A 459 -14.33 -17.28 24.56
C ARG A 459 -14.40 -18.48 25.47
#